data_e4a2c169c28343fbda8ecd25e8706b74
#
_entry.id   e4a2c169c28343fbda8ecd25e8706b74
#
_cell.length_a   1.000
_cell.length_b   1.000
_cell.length_c   1.000
_cell.angle_alpha   90.00
_cell.angle_beta   90.00
_cell.angle_gamma   90.00
#
_symmetry.space_group_name_H-M   'P 1'
#
loop_
_entity.id
_entity.type
_entity.pdbx_description
1 polymer ?
#
loop_
_entity_poly.entity_id
_entity_poly.type
_entity_poly.pdbx_seq_one_letter_code
_entity_poly.pdbx_strand_id
1 'polypeptide(L)'
;MKKVYITLLSALFVGSAFAQTLSNDRMVIFDAAGNTYPFAVDRIQQITFPTVDGEASAAITVKGIDRDSVTFVVTRNDFCMNFKLDILPTTTADMLSDAAAAAYVDKNNKTVYSMDFTNGKVELASFGATPLTDYTAITVGLDQYGTPCGVSRANFQTLPAVLVGDPKVETVADSTVIGQREFSIGTLANADVKGYALLAGEKGSIQKQYKQFAPMFGYKNFGEMVKGWGFTHTLEEGQTTWKPVKDTWTSMDPGTEYEVFVQAWDANDNFAPCDTITITTQTKGGQGAASVDIALGDYRLTDWEGEQKYSQFITFTPNDQTSVYRFNVYKAEQYDADPEGANSYVAQDPPMPVAKWFFYEPVTTDFQIDPNTEAVAVAAAKNANGEWGTVCVKRFTTPSATAPAAAPAMKANAKTGFVARQRHNFTVTMPQAGRLPKFGKVSTGVIMK
;
A
#
# COMPACT_ATOMS: atom_id res chain seq x y z
N MET A 1 -3.25 77.90 -11.87
CA MET A 1 -3.97 77.46 -13.06
C MET A 1 -3.76 75.98 -13.48
N LYS A 2 -3.55 75.09 -12.51
CA LYS A 2 -3.36 73.64 -12.83
C LYS A 2 -4.46 72.72 -12.27
N LYS A 3 -5.47 73.25 -11.60
CA LYS A 3 -6.54 72.42 -10.98
C LYS A 3 -7.86 72.33 -11.78
N VAL A 4 -8.00 73.11 -12.89
CA VAL A 4 -9.25 73.14 -13.64
C VAL A 4 -9.29 72.11 -14.79
N TYR A 5 -8.13 71.59 -15.23
CA TYR A 5 -8.09 70.65 -16.34
C TYR A 5 -8.38 69.18 -15.94
N ILE A 6 -8.26 68.83 -14.65
CA ILE A 6 -8.48 67.44 -14.21
C ILE A 6 -9.97 67.14 -14.06
N THR A 7 -10.80 68.13 -13.79
CA THR A 7 -12.25 67.96 -13.58
C THR A 7 -13.03 67.86 -14.89
N LEU A 8 -12.48 68.38 -16.01
CA LEU A 8 -13.16 68.27 -17.30
C LEU A 8 -12.87 66.96 -18.03
N LEU A 9 -11.75 66.28 -17.71
CA LEU A 9 -11.41 64.97 -18.30
C LEU A 9 -12.17 63.84 -17.64
N SER A 10 -12.56 63.98 -16.38
CA SER A 10 -13.38 62.99 -15.68
C SER A 10 -14.87 63.01 -16.05
N ALA A 11 -15.35 64.13 -16.59
CA ALA A 11 -16.75 64.26 -17.04
C ALA A 11 -17.00 63.66 -18.45
N LEU A 12 -15.94 63.45 -19.24
CA LEU A 12 -16.07 62.87 -20.58
C LEU A 12 -16.03 61.33 -20.59
N PHE A 13 -15.64 60.68 -19.46
CA PHE A 13 -15.63 59.23 -19.35
C PHE A 13 -16.91 58.64 -18.74
N VAL A 14 -17.84 59.43 -18.29
CA VAL A 14 -19.12 58.94 -17.70
C VAL A 14 -20.22 58.72 -18.76
N GLY A 15 -19.95 59.08 -20.02
CA GLY A 15 -20.99 59.11 -21.08
C GLY A 15 -21.09 57.88 -21.99
N SER A 16 -20.33 56.81 -21.78
CA SER A 16 -20.44 55.64 -22.66
C SER A 16 -20.39 54.31 -21.90
N ALA A 17 -21.09 54.24 -20.76
CA ALA A 17 -21.55 52.96 -20.28
C ALA A 17 -22.72 52.50 -21.17
N PHE A 18 -22.45 52.27 -22.44
CA PHE A 18 -23.32 51.37 -23.19
C PHE A 18 -23.26 50.05 -22.47
N ALA A 19 -24.40 49.55 -22.00
CA ALA A 19 -24.57 48.18 -21.60
C ALA A 19 -24.12 47.34 -22.80
N GLN A 20 -22.85 46.93 -22.84
CA GLN A 20 -22.39 45.92 -23.77
C GLN A 20 -23.25 44.70 -23.52
N THR A 21 -24.13 44.37 -24.44
CA THR A 21 -24.79 43.09 -24.46
C THR A 21 -23.69 42.04 -24.46
N LEU A 22 -23.57 41.31 -23.36
CA LEU A 22 -22.57 40.26 -23.25
C LEU A 22 -22.74 39.29 -24.42
N SER A 23 -21.71 39.14 -25.24
CA SER A 23 -21.71 38.12 -26.28
C SER A 23 -22.01 36.74 -25.70
N ASN A 24 -22.89 36.01 -26.35
CA ASN A 24 -23.15 34.59 -26.00
C ASN A 24 -22.06 33.67 -26.54
N ASP A 25 -21.16 34.18 -27.41
CA ASP A 25 -20.10 33.39 -28.00
C ASP A 25 -18.97 33.09 -26.97
N ARG A 26 -18.50 31.87 -27.00
CA ARG A 26 -17.40 31.40 -26.15
C ARG A 26 -16.31 30.78 -27.00
N MET A 27 -15.08 31.18 -26.73
CA MET A 27 -13.92 30.38 -27.11
C MET A 27 -13.71 29.33 -26.00
N VAL A 28 -13.65 28.07 -26.37
CA VAL A 28 -13.46 26.97 -25.41
C VAL A 28 -12.17 26.23 -25.74
N ILE A 29 -11.26 26.21 -24.80
CA ILE A 29 -10.01 25.44 -24.91
C ILE A 29 -10.20 24.14 -24.10
N PHE A 30 -9.91 23.01 -24.73
CA PHE A 30 -9.85 21.71 -24.07
C PHE A 30 -8.39 21.31 -23.95
N ASP A 31 -7.95 20.97 -22.74
CA ASP A 31 -6.61 20.44 -22.56
C ASP A 31 -6.58 18.90 -22.78
N ALA A 32 -5.39 18.34 -22.82
CA ALA A 32 -5.20 16.88 -23.01
C ALA A 32 -5.74 16.04 -21.84
N ALA A 33 -5.98 16.64 -20.68
CA ALA A 33 -6.59 16.00 -19.52
C ALA A 33 -8.12 16.08 -19.51
N GLY A 34 -8.72 16.73 -20.53
CA GLY A 34 -10.17 16.89 -20.66
C GLY A 34 -10.76 18.06 -19.88
N ASN A 35 -9.94 18.93 -19.29
CA ASN A 35 -10.43 20.14 -18.66
C ASN A 35 -10.89 21.16 -19.73
N THR A 36 -11.88 21.96 -19.36
CA THR A 36 -12.50 22.93 -20.24
C THR A 36 -12.29 24.36 -19.72
N TYR A 37 -11.76 25.24 -20.56
CA TYR A 37 -11.49 26.64 -20.23
C TYR A 37 -12.30 27.54 -21.15
N PRO A 38 -13.48 28.05 -20.73
CA PRO A 38 -14.31 28.92 -21.52
C PRO A 38 -13.90 30.40 -21.35
N PHE A 39 -13.85 31.13 -22.46
CA PHE A 39 -13.59 32.55 -22.49
C PHE A 39 -14.72 33.26 -23.25
N ALA A 40 -15.19 34.39 -22.75
CA ALA A 40 -16.13 35.25 -23.50
C ALA A 40 -15.38 35.91 -24.65
N VAL A 41 -15.85 35.72 -25.90
CA VAL A 41 -15.15 36.19 -27.12
C VAL A 41 -14.99 37.70 -27.13
N ASP A 42 -15.96 38.45 -26.64
CA ASP A 42 -15.95 39.92 -26.55
C ASP A 42 -14.90 40.49 -25.57
N ARG A 43 -14.29 39.63 -24.75
CA ARG A 43 -13.21 39.97 -23.79
C ARG A 43 -11.82 39.60 -24.31
N ILE A 44 -11.74 38.94 -25.44
CA ILE A 44 -10.46 38.53 -26.04
C ILE A 44 -9.96 39.64 -26.95
N GLN A 45 -8.85 40.26 -26.57
CA GLN A 45 -8.22 41.27 -27.41
C GLN A 45 -7.30 40.66 -28.45
N GLN A 46 -6.57 39.63 -28.07
CA GLN A 46 -5.62 38.96 -28.94
C GLN A 46 -5.39 37.50 -28.47
N ILE A 47 -5.18 36.63 -29.42
CA ILE A 47 -4.72 35.26 -29.22
C ILE A 47 -3.34 35.13 -29.83
N THR A 48 -2.35 34.75 -29.03
CA THR A 48 -0.98 34.48 -29.49
C THR A 48 -0.54 33.10 -29.05
N PHE A 49 0.34 32.50 -29.84
CA PHE A 49 0.96 31.20 -29.55
C PHE A 49 2.48 31.37 -29.48
N PRO A 50 3.00 31.99 -28.41
CA PRO A 50 4.44 32.17 -28.27
C PRO A 50 5.12 30.81 -28.01
N THR A 51 6.33 30.66 -28.56
CA THR A 51 7.22 29.54 -28.22
C THR A 51 8.06 29.94 -27.00
N VAL A 52 8.22 29.05 -26.04
CA VAL A 52 9.09 29.25 -24.89
C VAL A 52 10.44 28.61 -25.20
N ASP A 53 11.53 29.34 -24.98
CA ASP A 53 12.88 28.94 -25.39
C ASP A 53 13.46 27.78 -24.53
N GLY A 54 12.88 27.47 -23.37
CA GLY A 54 13.33 26.43 -22.49
C GLY A 54 12.32 26.09 -21.40
N GLU A 55 12.59 25.02 -20.67
CA GLU A 55 11.74 24.52 -19.58
C GLU A 55 12.11 25.20 -18.26
N ALA A 56 11.11 25.83 -17.60
CA ALA A 56 11.29 26.44 -16.29
C ALA A 56 11.53 25.36 -15.22
N SER A 57 12.58 25.50 -14.44
CA SER A 57 12.97 24.56 -13.39
C SER A 57 13.38 25.29 -12.11
N ALA A 58 12.87 24.80 -10.97
CA ALA A 58 13.17 25.25 -9.63
C ALA A 58 13.76 24.09 -8.83
N ALA A 59 15.08 23.86 -8.95
CA ALA A 59 15.77 22.76 -8.28
C ALA A 59 15.76 22.97 -6.76
N ILE A 60 15.24 21.97 -6.02
CA ILE A 60 15.14 22.01 -4.56
C ILE A 60 16.19 21.13 -3.90
N THR A 61 16.82 21.63 -2.84
CA THR A 61 17.74 20.87 -2.00
C THR A 61 17.44 21.11 -0.53
N VAL A 62 17.61 20.08 0.29
CA VAL A 62 17.44 20.16 1.74
C VAL A 62 18.69 20.81 2.34
N LYS A 63 18.52 21.85 3.14
CA LYS A 63 19.59 22.56 3.86
C LYS A 63 19.70 22.13 5.32
N GLY A 64 18.58 21.93 5.99
CA GLY A 64 18.52 21.52 7.39
C GLY A 64 17.23 20.79 7.70
N ILE A 65 17.30 19.85 8.62
CA ILE A 65 16.17 19.01 9.05
C ILE A 65 16.10 19.06 10.57
N ASP A 66 14.90 19.24 11.10
CA ASP A 66 14.59 19.08 12.52
C ASP A 66 13.42 18.09 12.69
N ARG A 67 12.87 17.98 13.89
CA ARG A 67 11.77 17.06 14.26
C ARG A 67 10.46 17.41 13.58
N ASP A 68 10.18 18.69 13.49
CA ASP A 68 8.91 19.25 13.04
C ASP A 68 9.08 20.30 11.93
N SER A 69 10.31 20.48 11.46
CA SER A 69 10.64 21.50 10.48
C SER A 69 11.77 21.09 9.56
N VAL A 70 11.80 21.72 8.38
CA VAL A 70 12.82 21.53 7.37
C VAL A 70 13.12 22.86 6.67
N THR A 71 14.38 23.07 6.32
CA THR A 71 14.83 24.24 5.55
C THR A 71 15.31 23.77 4.17
N PHE A 72 14.88 24.46 3.14
CA PHE A 72 15.24 24.19 1.75
C PHE A 72 15.97 25.36 1.12
N VAL A 73 16.77 25.04 0.11
CA VAL A 73 17.26 26.01 -0.89
C VAL A 73 16.66 25.63 -2.23
N VAL A 74 15.95 26.56 -2.84
CA VAL A 74 15.42 26.41 -4.19
C VAL A 74 16.25 27.27 -5.14
N THR A 75 16.79 26.66 -6.19
CA THR A 75 17.63 27.31 -7.21
C THR A 75 16.90 27.30 -8.53
N ARG A 76 16.76 28.48 -9.15
CA ARG A 76 16.13 28.60 -10.47
C ARG A 76 17.10 28.33 -11.62
N ASN A 77 16.56 27.94 -12.77
CA ASN A 77 17.23 28.17 -14.05
C ASN A 77 16.75 29.51 -14.66
N ASP A 78 17.30 29.89 -15.82
CA ASP A 78 17.01 31.17 -16.45
C ASP A 78 15.56 31.33 -16.92
N PHE A 79 14.86 30.24 -17.17
CA PHE A 79 13.48 30.22 -17.66
C PHE A 79 12.44 30.23 -16.52
N CYS A 80 12.86 29.97 -15.28
CA CYS A 80 11.96 29.92 -14.14
C CYS A 80 11.74 31.31 -13.53
N MET A 81 10.51 31.78 -13.60
CA MET A 81 10.12 33.08 -13.03
C MET A 81 9.64 32.95 -11.58
N ASN A 82 8.84 31.96 -11.33
CA ASN A 82 8.28 31.64 -10.02
C ASN A 82 8.24 30.13 -9.86
N PHE A 83 7.83 29.66 -8.69
CA PHE A 83 7.62 28.22 -8.46
C PHE A 83 6.50 27.98 -7.45
N LYS A 84 6.00 26.77 -7.45
CA LYS A 84 5.16 26.21 -6.39
C LYS A 84 5.93 25.13 -5.66
N LEU A 85 5.62 24.96 -4.38
CA LEU A 85 6.23 23.95 -3.51
C LEU A 85 5.14 23.21 -2.75
N ASP A 86 5.21 21.89 -2.70
CA ASP A 86 4.44 21.08 -1.78
C ASP A 86 5.33 20.03 -1.11
N ILE A 87 4.92 19.55 0.05
CA ILE A 87 5.65 18.55 0.85
C ILE A 87 4.68 17.43 1.15
N LEU A 88 4.96 16.25 0.62
CA LEU A 88 4.12 15.07 0.75
C LEU A 88 4.87 13.97 1.49
N PRO A 89 4.18 13.07 2.21
CA PRO A 89 4.77 11.80 2.60
C PRO A 89 5.36 11.10 1.38
N THR A 90 6.58 10.57 1.49
CA THR A 90 7.30 9.96 0.36
C THR A 90 6.48 8.85 -0.29
N THR A 91 5.76 8.05 0.51
CA THR A 91 4.85 7.01 -0.02
C THR A 91 3.77 7.55 -0.96
N THR A 92 3.29 8.78 -0.73
CA THR A 92 2.33 9.45 -1.61
C THR A 92 3.04 10.04 -2.84
N ALA A 93 4.20 10.68 -2.64
CA ALA A 93 4.97 11.29 -3.71
C ALA A 93 5.46 10.25 -4.75
N ASP A 94 5.84 9.06 -4.29
CA ASP A 94 6.30 7.96 -5.13
C ASP A 94 5.22 7.39 -6.07
N MET A 95 3.95 7.62 -5.77
CA MET A 95 2.83 7.24 -6.65
C MET A 95 2.61 8.21 -7.81
N LEU A 96 3.24 9.38 -7.78
CA LEU A 96 3.04 10.44 -8.78
C LEU A 96 4.20 10.43 -9.78
N SER A 97 3.91 10.29 -11.08
CA SER A 97 4.85 10.68 -12.13
C SER A 97 5.13 12.18 -12.05
N ASP A 98 6.16 12.69 -12.72
CA ASP A 98 6.45 14.12 -12.69
C ASP A 98 5.30 14.97 -13.25
N ALA A 99 4.66 14.53 -14.33
CA ALA A 99 3.47 15.21 -14.87
C ALA A 99 2.29 15.21 -13.86
N ALA A 100 2.06 14.09 -13.17
CA ALA A 100 1.03 14.00 -12.14
C ALA A 100 1.38 14.84 -10.90
N ALA A 101 2.66 14.92 -10.52
CA ALA A 101 3.14 15.75 -9.43
C ALA A 101 2.99 17.25 -9.76
N ALA A 102 3.34 17.68 -10.97
CA ALA A 102 3.12 19.04 -11.43
C ALA A 102 1.64 19.44 -11.35
N ALA A 103 0.76 18.60 -11.89
CA ALA A 103 -0.68 18.82 -11.83
C ALA A 103 -1.23 18.83 -10.39
N TYR A 104 -0.71 17.93 -9.53
CA TYR A 104 -1.10 17.85 -8.13
C TYR A 104 -0.72 19.12 -7.36
N VAL A 105 0.55 19.56 -7.47
CA VAL A 105 1.06 20.77 -6.81
C VAL A 105 0.34 22.02 -7.33
N ASP A 106 0.14 22.12 -8.65
CA ASP A 106 -0.56 23.25 -9.25
C ASP A 106 -2.01 23.38 -8.78
N LYS A 107 -2.71 22.25 -8.67
CA LYS A 107 -4.11 22.19 -8.23
C LYS A 107 -4.27 22.45 -6.73
N ASN A 108 -3.42 21.84 -5.90
CA ASN A 108 -3.62 21.81 -4.46
C ASN A 108 -2.92 22.94 -3.72
N ASN A 109 -1.78 23.46 -4.24
CA ASN A 109 -1.09 24.58 -3.64
C ASN A 109 -1.34 25.87 -4.43
N LYS A 110 -2.00 26.83 -3.79
CA LYS A 110 -2.27 28.16 -4.41
C LYS A 110 -1.15 29.16 -4.20
N THR A 111 -0.20 28.86 -3.32
CA THR A 111 0.93 29.74 -3.04
C THR A 111 1.94 29.67 -4.18
N VAL A 112 2.24 30.82 -4.75
CA VAL A 112 3.30 31.01 -5.75
C VAL A 112 4.45 31.74 -5.07
N TYR A 113 5.63 31.14 -5.10
CA TYR A 113 6.83 31.70 -4.54
C TYR A 113 7.60 32.45 -5.63
N SER A 114 7.97 33.69 -5.34
CA SER A 114 8.81 34.49 -6.23
C SER A 114 10.27 34.05 -6.10
N MET A 115 10.98 34.07 -7.21
CA MET A 115 12.41 33.81 -7.23
C MET A 115 13.20 35.09 -6.95
N ASP A 116 14.33 34.95 -6.26
CA ASP A 116 15.34 36.01 -6.18
C ASP A 116 16.18 36.02 -7.47
N PHE A 117 15.93 36.99 -8.33
CA PHE A 117 16.64 37.11 -9.60
C PHE A 117 18.09 37.58 -9.43
N THR A 118 18.44 38.15 -8.27
CA THR A 118 19.80 38.63 -8.00
C THR A 118 20.73 37.45 -7.71
N ASN A 119 20.29 36.52 -6.84
CA ASN A 119 21.07 35.38 -6.39
C ASN A 119 20.67 34.06 -7.10
N GLY A 120 19.53 34.04 -7.78
CA GLY A 120 18.94 32.85 -8.39
C GLY A 120 18.54 31.76 -7.38
N LYS A 121 18.49 32.08 -6.09
CA LYS A 121 18.20 31.15 -4.99
C LYS A 121 17.24 31.77 -4.00
N VAL A 122 16.38 30.90 -3.44
CA VAL A 122 15.46 31.27 -2.34
C VAL A 122 15.60 30.22 -1.24
N GLU A 123 15.69 30.71 0.00
CA GLU A 123 15.71 29.85 1.18
C GLU A 123 14.32 29.84 1.82
N LEU A 124 13.78 28.66 2.06
CA LEU A 124 12.44 28.46 2.61
C LEU A 124 12.52 27.54 3.83
N ALA A 125 11.68 27.79 4.83
CA ALA A 125 11.46 26.90 5.95
C ALA A 125 9.99 26.45 6.00
N SER A 126 9.78 25.17 6.25
CA SER A 126 8.45 24.59 6.48
C SER A 126 8.38 24.05 7.90
N PHE A 127 7.22 24.18 8.53
CA PHE A 127 6.93 23.78 9.91
C PHE A 127 5.70 22.90 9.97
N GLY A 128 5.57 22.12 11.07
CA GLY A 128 4.44 21.24 11.32
C GLY A 128 4.59 19.86 10.68
N ALA A 129 5.82 19.47 10.33
CA ALA A 129 6.12 18.12 9.93
C ALA A 129 5.96 17.14 11.13
N THR A 130 5.62 15.90 10.84
CA THR A 130 5.56 14.83 11.86
C THR A 130 6.95 14.24 12.05
N PRO A 131 7.41 14.02 13.29
CA PRO A 131 8.68 13.35 13.55
C PRO A 131 8.77 11.95 12.94
N LEU A 132 9.99 11.46 12.68
CA LEU A 132 10.30 10.13 12.12
C LEU A 132 9.52 9.82 10.84
N THR A 133 9.28 10.81 10.01
CA THR A 133 8.46 10.67 8.80
C THR A 133 9.28 10.97 7.56
N ASP A 134 9.17 10.09 6.56
CA ASP A 134 9.76 10.28 5.25
C ASP A 134 8.90 11.20 4.40
N TYR A 135 9.47 12.30 3.97
CA TYR A 135 8.85 13.30 3.12
C TYR A 135 9.59 13.50 1.81
N THR A 136 8.84 13.90 0.80
CA THR A 136 9.37 14.41 -0.46
C THR A 136 8.86 15.84 -0.67
N ALA A 137 9.77 16.79 -0.70
CA ALA A 137 9.47 18.14 -1.15
C ALA A 137 9.48 18.17 -2.67
N ILE A 138 8.46 18.76 -3.28
CA ILE A 138 8.25 18.80 -4.72
C ILE A 138 8.10 20.28 -5.12
N THR A 139 8.98 20.76 -5.98
CA THR A 139 8.84 22.07 -6.62
C THR A 139 8.41 21.93 -8.06
N VAL A 140 7.60 22.87 -8.52
CA VAL A 140 7.18 23.01 -9.91
C VAL A 140 7.57 24.39 -10.37
N GLY A 141 8.49 24.47 -11.33
CA GLY A 141 8.90 25.73 -11.94
C GLY A 141 7.77 26.31 -12.78
N LEU A 142 7.57 27.63 -12.71
CA LEU A 142 6.61 28.35 -13.53
C LEU A 142 7.37 29.27 -14.52
N ASP A 143 7.00 29.21 -15.77
CA ASP A 143 7.56 30.05 -16.82
C ASP A 143 7.04 31.52 -16.74
N GLN A 144 7.41 32.33 -17.70
CA GLN A 144 7.00 33.74 -17.81
C GLN A 144 5.48 33.94 -17.99
N TYR A 145 4.75 32.89 -18.36
CA TYR A 145 3.29 32.88 -18.49
C TYR A 145 2.58 32.25 -17.30
N GLY A 146 3.34 31.80 -16.31
CA GLY A 146 2.82 31.10 -15.14
C GLY A 146 2.45 29.64 -15.41
N THR A 147 2.91 29.07 -16.53
CA THR A 147 2.66 27.67 -16.88
C THR A 147 3.55 26.75 -16.05
N PRO A 148 2.99 25.71 -15.41
CA PRO A 148 3.77 24.68 -14.72
C PRO A 148 4.65 23.90 -15.71
N CYS A 149 5.94 23.79 -15.39
CA CYS A 149 6.95 23.14 -16.20
C CYS A 149 7.70 22.05 -15.39
N GLY A 150 9.02 22.14 -15.33
CA GLY A 150 9.90 21.16 -14.71
C GLY A 150 9.64 20.93 -13.23
N VAL A 151 9.67 19.64 -12.84
CA VAL A 151 9.51 19.15 -11.47
C VAL A 151 10.87 18.85 -10.89
N SER A 152 11.11 19.25 -9.63
CA SER A 152 12.25 18.81 -8.85
C SER A 152 11.80 18.23 -7.52
N ARG A 153 12.49 17.20 -7.02
CA ARG A 153 12.16 16.49 -5.80
C ARG A 153 13.36 16.44 -4.86
N ALA A 154 13.10 16.56 -3.57
CA ALA A 154 14.09 16.35 -2.51
C ALA A 154 13.48 15.49 -1.40
N ASN A 155 14.06 14.31 -1.18
CA ASN A 155 13.64 13.39 -0.13
C ASN A 155 14.37 13.72 1.18
N PHE A 156 13.66 13.63 2.30
CA PHE A 156 14.22 13.79 3.63
C PHE A 156 13.38 13.03 4.66
N GLN A 157 14.00 12.71 5.80
CA GLN A 157 13.29 12.18 6.97
C GLN A 157 13.44 13.15 8.11
N THR A 158 12.36 13.50 8.79
CA THR A 158 12.38 14.33 9.99
C THR A 158 13.05 13.59 11.14
N LEU A 159 13.71 14.35 12.03
CA LEU A 159 14.34 13.78 13.21
C LEU A 159 13.30 13.18 14.17
N PRO A 160 13.72 12.22 15.02
CA PRO A 160 12.85 11.67 16.07
C PRO A 160 12.37 12.75 17.02
N ALA A 161 11.16 12.58 17.57
CA ALA A 161 10.69 13.40 18.69
C ALA A 161 11.62 13.26 19.91
N VAL A 162 11.62 14.24 20.78
CA VAL A 162 12.25 14.10 22.11
C VAL A 162 11.36 13.21 22.95
N LEU A 163 11.89 12.04 23.31
CA LEU A 163 11.16 11.08 24.12
C LEU A 163 11.14 11.47 25.59
N VAL A 164 10.07 11.12 26.27
CA VAL A 164 10.00 11.15 27.74
C VAL A 164 10.55 9.83 28.25
N GLY A 165 11.72 9.88 28.87
CA GLY A 165 12.46 8.68 29.27
C GLY A 165 13.15 7.97 28.08
N ASP A 166 13.35 6.65 28.22
CA ASP A 166 13.97 5.79 27.22
C ASP A 166 13.07 4.54 27.00
N PRO A 167 11.92 4.69 26.31
CA PRO A 167 10.96 3.60 26.13
C PRO A 167 11.58 2.46 25.34
N LYS A 168 11.71 1.29 25.99
CA LYS A 168 12.29 0.06 25.42
C LYS A 168 11.42 -1.15 25.69
N VAL A 169 11.40 -2.05 24.72
CA VAL A 169 10.76 -3.37 24.81
C VAL A 169 11.82 -4.43 24.57
N GLU A 170 12.06 -5.24 25.57
CA GLU A 170 13.03 -6.34 25.49
C GLU A 170 12.35 -7.68 25.18
N THR A 171 13.06 -8.56 24.51
CA THR A 171 12.60 -9.94 24.29
C THR A 171 12.87 -10.79 25.51
N VAL A 172 11.90 -11.63 25.89
CA VAL A 172 12.02 -12.60 26.99
C VAL A 172 12.30 -13.98 26.39
N ALA A 173 13.55 -14.44 26.50
CA ALA A 173 14.04 -15.64 25.82
C ALA A 173 13.21 -16.89 26.15
N ASP A 174 12.87 -17.12 27.43
CA ASP A 174 12.13 -18.28 27.87
C ASP A 174 10.68 -18.35 27.35
N SER A 175 10.17 -17.27 26.85
CA SER A 175 8.83 -17.18 26.26
C SER A 175 8.84 -17.19 24.72
N THR A 176 10.04 -17.20 24.10
CA THR A 176 10.19 -17.29 22.65
C THR A 176 10.23 -18.74 22.21
N VAL A 177 9.27 -19.14 21.38
CA VAL A 177 9.16 -20.51 20.86
C VAL A 177 9.06 -20.43 19.33
N ILE A 178 9.83 -21.26 18.64
CA ILE A 178 9.86 -21.35 17.19
C ILE A 178 9.44 -22.74 16.75
N GLY A 179 8.32 -22.85 16.05
CA GLY A 179 7.81 -24.07 15.42
C GLY A 179 7.97 -24.05 13.89
N GLN A 180 7.39 -25.05 13.24
CA GLN A 180 7.37 -25.13 11.77
C GLN A 180 6.38 -24.12 11.17
N ARG A 181 5.24 -23.93 11.82
CA ARG A 181 4.12 -23.12 11.30
C ARG A 181 3.61 -22.11 12.30
N GLU A 182 4.36 -21.89 13.34
CA GLU A 182 4.07 -20.88 14.36
C GLU A 182 5.35 -20.41 15.00
N PHE A 183 5.33 -19.21 15.55
CA PHE A 183 6.30 -18.77 16.52
C PHE A 183 5.65 -17.86 17.55
N SER A 184 6.24 -17.83 18.72
CA SER A 184 5.85 -16.92 19.80
C SER A 184 7.03 -16.07 20.20
N ILE A 185 6.75 -14.81 20.56
CA ILE A 185 7.75 -13.91 21.15
C ILE A 185 7.22 -13.45 22.50
N GLY A 186 8.07 -13.64 23.52
CA GLY A 186 7.89 -12.98 24.81
C GLY A 186 8.48 -11.59 24.78
N THR A 187 7.78 -10.59 25.29
CA THR A 187 8.22 -9.20 25.40
C THR A 187 8.00 -8.66 26.80
N LEU A 188 8.88 -7.76 27.23
CA LEU A 188 8.76 -7.01 28.48
C LEU A 188 9.13 -5.54 28.22
N ALA A 189 8.20 -4.66 28.43
CA ALA A 189 8.43 -3.21 28.32
C ALA A 189 8.99 -2.65 29.64
N ASN A 190 9.81 -1.61 29.55
CA ASN A 190 10.28 -0.87 30.72
C ASN A 190 9.24 0.18 31.19
N ALA A 191 9.53 0.85 32.29
CA ALA A 191 8.61 1.82 32.91
C ALA A 191 8.33 3.07 32.04
N ASP A 192 9.20 3.40 31.09
CA ASP A 192 9.07 4.57 30.24
C ASP A 192 8.12 4.33 29.04
N VAL A 193 7.71 3.07 28.84
CA VAL A 193 6.79 2.68 27.75
C VAL A 193 5.35 2.91 28.21
N LYS A 194 4.62 3.78 27.51
CA LYS A 194 3.16 3.92 27.64
C LYS A 194 2.44 2.78 26.94
N GLY A 195 2.95 2.36 25.78
CA GLY A 195 2.44 1.25 25.02
C GLY A 195 3.42 0.83 23.93
N TYR A 196 3.18 -0.35 23.36
CA TYR A 196 3.96 -0.86 22.23
C TYR A 196 3.10 -1.76 21.35
N ALA A 197 3.56 -1.99 20.13
CA ALA A 197 2.91 -2.89 19.18
C ALA A 197 3.94 -3.79 18.49
N LEU A 198 3.53 -5.02 18.17
CA LEU A 198 4.32 -5.96 17.38
C LEU A 198 3.61 -6.29 16.07
N LEU A 199 4.29 -6.15 14.96
CA LEU A 199 3.79 -6.49 13.63
C LEU A 199 4.76 -7.45 12.95
N ALA A 200 4.30 -8.65 12.62
CA ALA A 200 5.12 -9.66 11.96
C ALA A 200 4.74 -9.83 10.49
N GLY A 201 5.74 -10.10 9.66
CA GLY A 201 5.56 -10.49 8.26
C GLY A 201 6.81 -11.16 7.71
N GLU A 202 6.69 -11.78 6.55
CA GLU A 202 7.86 -12.31 5.86
C GLU A 202 8.85 -11.17 5.60
N LYS A 203 10.13 -11.50 5.62
CA LYS A 203 11.22 -10.53 5.44
C LYS A 203 10.99 -9.60 4.25
N GLY A 204 11.01 -8.30 4.51
CA GLY A 204 10.78 -7.25 3.53
C GLY A 204 9.33 -7.07 3.08
N SER A 205 8.38 -7.88 3.55
CA SER A 205 6.98 -7.79 3.11
C SER A 205 6.25 -6.60 3.73
N ILE A 206 6.49 -6.33 5.01
CA ILE A 206 5.81 -5.27 5.75
C ILE A 206 6.21 -3.89 5.23
N GLN A 207 7.49 -3.68 4.90
CA GLN A 207 7.95 -2.42 4.31
C GLN A 207 7.36 -2.20 2.91
N LYS A 208 7.18 -3.26 2.11
CA LYS A 208 6.48 -3.15 0.81
C LYS A 208 5.01 -2.80 1.01
N GLN A 209 4.34 -3.44 1.96
CA GLN A 209 2.95 -3.14 2.30
C GLN A 209 2.80 -1.70 2.83
N TYR A 210 3.74 -1.22 3.64
CA TYR A 210 3.74 0.16 4.08
C TYR A 210 3.77 1.13 2.89
N LYS A 211 4.70 0.96 1.96
CA LYS A 211 4.78 1.81 0.77
C LYS A 211 3.50 1.81 -0.06
N GLN A 212 2.84 0.66 -0.17
CA GLN A 212 1.62 0.51 -0.95
C GLN A 212 0.38 1.07 -0.24
N PHE A 213 0.24 0.82 1.05
CA PHE A 213 -1.01 1.06 1.77
C PHE A 213 -1.00 2.31 2.65
N ALA A 214 0.15 2.83 3.06
CA ALA A 214 0.23 4.02 3.90
C ALA A 214 -0.58 5.21 3.32
N PRO A 215 -0.52 5.52 2.01
CA PRO A 215 -1.32 6.61 1.44
C PRO A 215 -2.83 6.37 1.55
N MET A 216 -3.27 5.13 1.45
CA MET A 216 -4.70 4.76 1.51
C MET A 216 -5.26 4.87 2.93
N PHE A 217 -4.45 4.51 3.94
CA PHE A 217 -4.85 4.52 5.34
C PHE A 217 -4.45 5.80 6.08
N GLY A 218 -3.70 6.68 5.43
CA GLY A 218 -3.25 7.96 6.00
C GLY A 218 -2.16 7.82 7.06
N TYR A 219 -1.41 6.70 7.06
CA TYR A 219 -0.26 6.52 7.94
C TYR A 219 0.86 7.48 7.55
N LYS A 220 1.29 8.29 8.51
CA LYS A 220 2.33 9.30 8.30
C LYS A 220 3.73 8.70 8.35
N ASN A 221 3.93 7.70 9.21
CA ASN A 221 5.19 6.98 9.33
C ASN A 221 4.97 5.48 9.56
N PHE A 222 6.06 4.73 9.51
CA PHE A 222 6.03 3.29 9.65
C PHE A 222 5.53 2.84 11.04
N GLY A 223 5.87 3.58 12.09
CA GLY A 223 5.40 3.30 13.46
C GLY A 223 3.88 3.37 13.61
N GLU A 224 3.22 4.31 12.93
CA GLU A 224 1.75 4.38 12.91
C GLU A 224 1.13 3.12 12.30
N MET A 225 1.73 2.57 11.23
CA MET A 225 1.26 1.33 10.63
C MET A 225 1.51 0.14 11.57
N VAL A 226 2.68 0.02 12.19
CA VAL A 226 2.98 -1.03 13.15
C VAL A 226 1.98 -0.97 14.32
N LYS A 227 1.70 0.21 14.86
CA LYS A 227 0.69 0.42 15.91
C LYS A 227 -0.72 0.07 15.44
N GLY A 228 -1.06 0.40 14.20
CA GLY A 228 -2.41 0.20 13.66
C GLY A 228 -2.72 -1.25 13.25
N TRP A 229 -1.72 -2.01 12.81
CA TRP A 229 -1.90 -3.37 12.28
C TRP A 229 -1.37 -4.46 13.20
N GLY A 230 -0.48 -4.12 14.14
CA GLY A 230 0.17 -5.05 15.05
C GLY A 230 -0.67 -5.42 16.28
N PHE A 231 -0.15 -6.38 17.04
CA PHE A 231 -0.63 -6.65 18.40
C PHE A 231 -0.24 -5.51 19.31
N THR A 232 -1.21 -4.75 19.76
CA THR A 232 -0.99 -3.54 20.58
C THR A 232 -1.19 -3.84 22.05
N HIS A 233 -0.22 -3.44 22.86
CA HIS A 233 -0.22 -3.58 24.31
C HIS A 233 -0.12 -2.21 24.97
N THR A 234 -0.95 -2.00 25.99
CA THR A 234 -0.93 -0.84 26.87
C THR A 234 -1.12 -1.31 28.31
N LEU A 235 -0.64 -0.55 29.27
CA LEU A 235 -0.93 -0.86 30.68
C LEU A 235 -2.43 -0.79 30.93
N GLU A 236 -2.97 -1.79 31.61
CA GLU A 236 -4.36 -1.78 32.06
C GLU A 236 -4.58 -0.68 33.11
N GLU A 237 -5.81 -0.24 33.27
CA GLU A 237 -6.15 0.77 34.25
C GLU A 237 -5.77 0.30 35.68
N GLY A 238 -4.98 1.14 36.36
CA GLY A 238 -4.44 0.86 37.70
C GLY A 238 -3.14 0.05 37.73
N GLN A 239 -2.63 -0.42 36.60
CA GLN A 239 -1.30 -1.02 36.52
C GLN A 239 -0.22 0.05 36.38
N THR A 240 0.88 -0.10 37.13
CA THR A 240 2.04 0.80 37.09
C THR A 240 3.30 0.11 36.59
N THR A 241 3.25 -1.21 36.38
CA THR A 241 4.41 -2.01 35.97
C THR A 241 4.01 -2.99 34.87
N TRP A 242 4.86 -3.13 33.87
CA TRP A 242 4.71 -4.12 32.83
C TRP A 242 4.98 -5.52 33.37
N LYS A 243 4.24 -6.49 32.84
CA LYS A 243 4.51 -7.92 33.01
C LYS A 243 4.91 -8.48 31.64
N PRO A 244 5.68 -9.60 31.61
CA PRO A 244 5.97 -10.26 30.35
C PRO A 244 4.68 -10.61 29.59
N VAL A 245 4.65 -10.26 28.31
CA VAL A 245 3.57 -10.58 27.38
C VAL A 245 4.10 -11.57 26.35
N LYS A 246 3.27 -12.50 25.92
CA LYS A 246 3.60 -13.49 24.88
C LYS A 246 2.61 -13.38 23.74
N ASP A 247 3.10 -13.01 22.57
CA ASP A 247 2.34 -12.99 21.33
C ASP A 247 2.69 -14.21 20.48
N THR A 248 1.70 -14.76 19.79
CA THR A 248 1.85 -15.96 18.96
C THR A 248 1.30 -15.71 17.57
N TRP A 249 2.13 -15.96 16.57
CA TRP A 249 1.74 -15.97 15.17
C TRP A 249 1.63 -17.40 14.68
N THR A 250 0.50 -17.72 14.08
CA THR A 250 0.19 -19.05 13.55
C THR A 250 0.01 -19.00 12.03
N SER A 251 -0.03 -20.17 11.42
CA SER A 251 -0.17 -20.30 9.96
C SER A 251 1.02 -19.74 9.16
N MET A 252 2.19 -19.76 9.79
CA MET A 252 3.44 -19.37 9.16
C MET A 252 3.90 -20.43 8.14
N ASP A 253 4.73 -20.04 7.20
CA ASP A 253 5.38 -20.95 6.26
C ASP A 253 6.63 -21.58 6.91
N PRO A 254 6.88 -22.88 6.72
CA PRO A 254 8.07 -23.53 7.24
C PRO A 254 9.35 -23.03 6.58
N GLY A 255 10.46 -23.00 7.33
CA GLY A 255 11.78 -22.61 6.85
C GLY A 255 11.83 -21.18 6.31
N THR A 256 10.91 -20.32 6.73
CA THR A 256 10.75 -18.95 6.21
C THR A 256 11.22 -17.93 7.22
N GLU A 257 11.95 -16.93 6.74
CA GLU A 257 12.44 -15.81 7.56
C GLU A 257 11.35 -14.74 7.69
N TYR A 258 11.06 -14.40 8.94
CA TYR A 258 10.09 -13.36 9.33
C TYR A 258 10.78 -12.22 10.04
N GLU A 259 10.29 -11.01 9.84
CA GLU A 259 10.64 -9.82 10.60
C GLU A 259 9.46 -9.47 11.52
N VAL A 260 9.74 -9.24 12.78
CA VAL A 260 8.78 -8.73 13.76
C VAL A 260 9.24 -7.34 14.18
N PHE A 261 8.46 -6.36 13.79
CA PHE A 261 8.68 -4.95 14.11
C PHE A 261 8.07 -4.65 15.46
N VAL A 262 8.87 -4.06 16.34
CA VAL A 262 8.47 -3.67 17.70
C VAL A 262 8.50 -2.15 17.77
N GLN A 263 7.33 -1.53 17.89
CA GLN A 263 7.18 -0.08 17.98
C GLN A 263 6.69 0.31 19.36
N ALA A 264 7.57 0.89 20.16
CA ALA A 264 7.21 1.48 21.45
C ALA A 264 6.88 2.97 21.31
N TRP A 265 6.09 3.49 22.27
CA TRP A 265 5.86 4.94 22.42
C TRP A 265 5.84 5.36 23.88
N ASP A 266 6.25 6.61 24.10
CA ASP A 266 6.36 7.24 25.41
C ASP A 266 5.01 7.77 25.96
N ALA A 267 5.06 8.45 27.09
CA ALA A 267 3.89 9.05 27.75
C ALA A 267 3.16 10.10 26.89
N ASN A 268 3.86 10.72 25.95
CA ASN A 268 3.33 11.74 25.03
C ASN A 268 2.92 11.17 23.67
N ASP A 269 2.90 9.83 23.53
CA ASP A 269 2.63 9.12 22.27
C ASP A 269 3.70 9.32 21.17
N ASN A 270 4.90 9.79 21.55
CA ASN A 270 6.01 9.85 20.61
C ASN A 270 6.61 8.46 20.41
N PHE A 271 6.84 8.10 19.15
CA PHE A 271 7.45 6.82 18.81
C PHE A 271 8.96 6.81 19.09
N ALA A 272 9.41 5.76 19.79
CA ALA A 272 10.81 5.38 19.82
C ALA A 272 11.24 4.83 18.43
N PRO A 273 12.54 4.70 18.16
CA PRO A 273 12.98 3.94 16.99
C PRO A 273 12.33 2.56 16.96
N CYS A 274 11.91 2.12 15.76
CA CYS A 274 11.29 0.82 15.59
C CYS A 274 12.37 -0.26 15.59
N ASP A 275 12.28 -1.21 16.52
CA ASP A 275 13.16 -2.36 16.57
C ASP A 275 12.66 -3.48 15.66
N THR A 276 13.58 -4.34 15.22
CA THR A 276 13.25 -5.48 14.36
C THR A 276 13.89 -6.75 14.90
N ILE A 277 13.05 -7.77 15.12
CA ILE A 277 13.45 -9.12 15.50
C ILE A 277 13.32 -10.02 14.29
N THR A 278 14.38 -10.74 13.94
CA THR A 278 14.36 -11.70 12.83
C THR A 278 14.17 -13.10 13.40
N ILE A 279 13.21 -13.86 12.85
CA ILE A 279 12.89 -15.24 13.24
C ILE A 279 12.80 -16.09 11.99
N THR A 280 13.44 -17.27 12.01
CA THR A 280 13.27 -18.27 10.96
C THR A 280 12.49 -19.45 11.54
N THR A 281 11.33 -19.78 10.95
CA THR A 281 10.54 -20.95 11.32
C THR A 281 11.32 -22.24 11.06
N GLN A 282 11.02 -23.28 11.81
CA GLN A 282 11.62 -24.60 11.56
C GLN A 282 11.23 -25.12 10.19
N THR A 283 12.14 -25.81 9.53
CA THR A 283 11.88 -26.46 8.24
C THR A 283 10.90 -27.60 8.39
N LYS A 284 10.07 -27.84 7.36
CA LYS A 284 9.23 -29.02 7.21
C LYS A 284 9.64 -29.76 5.93
N GLY A 285 9.47 -31.08 5.92
CA GLY A 285 9.86 -31.92 4.80
C GLY A 285 11.35 -32.24 4.77
N GLY A 286 11.77 -32.97 3.75
CA GLY A 286 13.16 -33.35 3.51
C GLY A 286 13.80 -32.47 2.41
N GLN A 287 15.04 -32.85 2.04
CA GLN A 287 15.80 -32.18 0.98
C GLN A 287 15.72 -32.91 -0.37
N GLY A 288 15.03 -34.06 -0.40
CA GLY A 288 14.86 -34.86 -1.61
C GLY A 288 13.75 -34.33 -2.52
N ALA A 289 13.37 -35.14 -3.52
CA ALA A 289 12.34 -34.77 -4.46
C ALA A 289 10.95 -34.70 -3.79
N ALA A 290 10.42 -33.50 -3.71
CA ALA A 290 9.06 -33.27 -3.23
C ALA A 290 8.03 -33.60 -4.30
N SER A 291 6.93 -34.22 -3.91
CA SER A 291 5.84 -34.61 -4.81
C SER A 291 4.49 -34.63 -4.12
N VAL A 292 3.43 -34.55 -4.94
CA VAL A 292 2.03 -34.67 -4.50
C VAL A 292 1.37 -35.77 -5.31
N ASP A 293 0.73 -36.71 -4.65
CA ASP A 293 -0.18 -37.65 -5.29
C ASP A 293 -1.60 -37.08 -5.38
N ILE A 294 -2.31 -37.36 -6.49
CA ILE A 294 -3.67 -36.87 -6.75
C ILE A 294 -4.59 -38.06 -6.84
N ALA A 295 -5.49 -38.25 -5.88
CA ALA A 295 -6.49 -39.30 -5.88
C ALA A 295 -7.91 -38.72 -6.09
N LEU A 296 -8.65 -39.29 -7.01
CA LEU A 296 -10.05 -38.94 -7.22
C LEU A 296 -10.92 -39.69 -6.20
N GLY A 297 -11.77 -38.95 -5.52
CA GLY A 297 -12.78 -39.48 -4.60
C GLY A 297 -14.18 -39.45 -5.18
N ASP A 298 -15.19 -39.32 -4.35
CA ASP A 298 -16.60 -39.32 -4.72
C ASP A 298 -16.94 -38.17 -5.67
N TYR A 299 -17.90 -38.46 -6.57
CA TYR A 299 -18.59 -37.46 -7.36
C TYR A 299 -20.06 -37.43 -6.96
N ARG A 300 -20.53 -36.31 -6.39
CA ARG A 300 -21.88 -36.23 -5.82
C ARG A 300 -22.38 -34.78 -5.74
N LEU A 301 -23.69 -34.65 -5.50
CA LEU A 301 -24.32 -33.37 -5.20
C LEU A 301 -23.83 -32.88 -3.83
N THR A 302 -23.48 -31.60 -3.77
CA THR A 302 -23.12 -30.87 -2.55
C THR A 302 -23.93 -29.57 -2.49
N ASP A 303 -24.19 -29.09 -1.27
CA ASP A 303 -24.79 -27.77 -1.07
C ASP A 303 -23.71 -26.69 -1.25
N TRP A 304 -23.97 -25.79 -2.17
CA TRP A 304 -23.12 -24.65 -2.42
C TRP A 304 -23.95 -23.37 -2.36
N GLU A 305 -23.86 -22.67 -1.24
CA GLU A 305 -24.60 -21.41 -1.00
C GLU A 305 -26.12 -21.56 -1.19
N GLY A 306 -26.67 -22.73 -0.79
CA GLY A 306 -28.10 -23.06 -0.92
C GLY A 306 -28.50 -23.69 -2.24
N GLU A 307 -27.58 -23.90 -3.19
CA GLU A 307 -27.81 -24.59 -4.43
C GLU A 307 -27.15 -25.97 -4.46
N GLN A 308 -27.86 -26.98 -4.96
CA GLN A 308 -27.30 -28.32 -5.13
C GLN A 308 -26.48 -28.35 -6.43
N LYS A 309 -25.14 -28.53 -6.28
CA LYS A 309 -24.24 -28.63 -7.43
C LYS A 309 -23.40 -29.89 -7.36
N TYR A 310 -23.09 -30.45 -8.51
CA TYR A 310 -22.21 -31.60 -8.59
C TYR A 310 -20.78 -31.19 -8.24
N SER A 311 -20.14 -31.96 -7.38
CA SER A 311 -18.75 -31.76 -6.95
C SER A 311 -17.96 -33.06 -7.08
N GLN A 312 -16.76 -32.96 -7.65
CA GLN A 312 -15.73 -33.99 -7.62
C GLN A 312 -14.84 -33.77 -6.40
N PHE A 313 -14.77 -34.76 -5.51
CA PHE A 313 -13.81 -34.75 -4.40
C PHE A 313 -12.46 -35.21 -4.91
N ILE A 314 -11.41 -34.50 -4.53
CA ILE A 314 -10.02 -34.82 -4.90
C ILE A 314 -9.17 -34.75 -3.64
N THR A 315 -8.35 -35.77 -3.43
CA THR A 315 -7.38 -35.83 -2.34
C THR A 315 -5.99 -35.56 -2.90
N PHE A 316 -5.29 -34.62 -2.29
CA PHE A 316 -3.90 -34.30 -2.58
C PHE A 316 -3.05 -34.75 -1.40
N THR A 317 -2.10 -35.64 -1.64
CA THR A 317 -1.26 -36.24 -0.60
C THR A 317 0.20 -35.93 -0.88
N PRO A 318 0.84 -35.05 -0.11
CA PRO A 318 2.26 -34.76 -0.24
C PRO A 318 3.10 -35.94 0.30
N ASN A 319 4.31 -36.14 -0.27
CA ASN A 319 5.28 -37.07 0.30
C ASN A 319 6.02 -36.45 1.51
N ASP A 320 6.86 -37.22 2.18
CA ASP A 320 7.65 -36.84 3.37
C ASP A 320 8.76 -35.80 3.05
N GLN A 321 9.10 -35.63 1.77
CA GLN A 321 10.07 -34.61 1.33
C GLN A 321 9.42 -33.23 1.15
N THR A 322 8.10 -33.15 1.18
CA THR A 322 7.35 -31.93 0.93
C THR A 322 7.34 -30.97 2.12
N SER A 323 7.83 -29.76 1.90
CA SER A 323 7.68 -28.64 2.83
C SER A 323 6.31 -27.98 2.66
N VAL A 324 5.97 -27.60 1.45
CA VAL A 324 4.70 -26.98 1.05
C VAL A 324 4.30 -27.49 -0.33
N TYR A 325 3.00 -27.42 -0.65
CA TYR A 325 2.54 -27.71 -1.99
C TYR A 325 1.37 -26.81 -2.40
N ARG A 326 1.12 -26.77 -3.70
CA ARG A 326 -0.01 -26.08 -4.31
C ARG A 326 -0.71 -27.00 -5.29
N PHE A 327 -1.98 -26.74 -5.53
CA PHE A 327 -2.77 -27.45 -6.55
C PHE A 327 -3.79 -26.52 -7.19
N ASN A 328 -4.28 -26.95 -8.34
CA ASN A 328 -5.46 -26.36 -9.00
C ASN A 328 -6.16 -27.40 -9.86
N VAL A 329 -7.40 -27.11 -10.24
CA VAL A 329 -8.19 -27.94 -11.16
C VAL A 329 -8.73 -27.04 -12.27
N TYR A 330 -8.54 -27.47 -13.51
CA TYR A 330 -8.97 -26.76 -14.71
C TYR A 330 -9.95 -27.63 -15.51
N LYS A 331 -10.83 -27.01 -16.30
CA LYS A 331 -11.46 -27.71 -17.41
C LYS A 331 -10.37 -28.13 -18.40
N ALA A 332 -10.51 -29.31 -19.05
CA ALA A 332 -9.48 -29.79 -19.94
C ALA A 332 -9.16 -28.81 -21.08
N GLU A 333 -10.18 -28.15 -21.63
CA GLU A 333 -10.03 -27.11 -22.67
C GLU A 333 -9.16 -25.95 -22.19
N GLN A 334 -9.32 -25.50 -20.94
CA GLN A 334 -8.52 -24.41 -20.37
C GLN A 334 -7.06 -24.85 -20.14
N TYR A 335 -6.87 -26.06 -19.64
CA TYR A 335 -5.53 -26.61 -19.45
C TYR A 335 -4.80 -26.78 -20.77
N ASP A 336 -5.46 -27.34 -21.80
CA ASP A 336 -4.90 -27.64 -23.12
C ASP A 336 -4.55 -26.34 -23.90
N ALA A 337 -5.23 -25.24 -23.60
CA ALA A 337 -4.91 -23.94 -24.18
C ALA A 337 -3.59 -23.35 -23.67
N ASP A 338 -3.20 -23.61 -22.40
CA ASP A 338 -1.95 -23.13 -21.80
C ASP A 338 -1.47 -24.09 -20.69
N PRO A 339 -0.94 -25.27 -21.06
CA PRO A 339 -0.42 -26.23 -20.07
C PRO A 339 0.79 -25.70 -19.28
N GLU A 340 1.65 -24.91 -19.93
CA GLU A 340 2.85 -24.34 -19.28
C GLU A 340 2.46 -23.32 -18.21
N GLY A 341 1.54 -22.42 -18.49
CA GLY A 341 1.02 -21.47 -17.54
C GLY A 341 0.32 -22.13 -16.36
N ALA A 342 -0.53 -23.16 -16.64
CA ALA A 342 -1.22 -23.93 -15.59
C ALA A 342 -0.23 -24.65 -14.66
N ASN A 343 0.80 -25.28 -15.22
CA ASN A 343 1.83 -25.98 -14.46
C ASN A 343 2.72 -25.00 -13.67
N SER A 344 3.12 -23.89 -14.29
CA SER A 344 3.90 -22.85 -13.65
C SER A 344 3.14 -22.22 -12.47
N TYR A 345 1.82 -22.05 -12.59
CA TYR A 345 0.99 -21.51 -11.49
C TYR A 345 1.12 -22.30 -10.19
N VAL A 346 1.24 -23.62 -10.23
CA VAL A 346 1.38 -24.48 -9.04
C VAL A 346 2.83 -24.71 -8.64
N ALA A 347 3.80 -24.59 -9.57
CA ALA A 347 5.23 -24.87 -9.35
C ALA A 347 6.08 -23.61 -9.19
N GLN A 348 5.52 -22.52 -8.67
CA GLN A 348 6.25 -21.29 -8.36
C GLN A 348 5.69 -20.60 -7.13
N ASP A 349 6.54 -19.80 -6.48
CA ASP A 349 6.07 -18.89 -5.44
C ASP A 349 5.28 -17.73 -6.08
N PRO A 350 4.06 -17.45 -5.62
CA PRO A 350 3.30 -16.35 -6.16
C PRO A 350 3.96 -15.01 -5.81
N PRO A 351 3.88 -14.00 -6.68
CA PRO A 351 4.41 -12.67 -6.38
C PRO A 351 3.67 -12.07 -5.18
N MET A 352 4.42 -11.42 -4.31
CA MET A 352 3.84 -10.65 -3.21
C MET A 352 3.03 -9.45 -3.76
N PRO A 353 1.90 -9.06 -3.16
CA PRO A 353 1.27 -9.54 -1.92
C PRO A 353 0.17 -10.61 -2.12
N VAL A 354 0.21 -11.37 -3.19
CA VAL A 354 -0.80 -12.38 -3.50
C VAL A 354 -0.77 -13.49 -2.45
N ALA A 355 -1.94 -13.94 -1.99
CA ALA A 355 -2.04 -15.09 -1.10
C ALA A 355 -1.37 -16.32 -1.72
N LYS A 356 -0.45 -16.94 -0.98
CA LYS A 356 0.38 -18.03 -1.53
C LYS A 356 -0.40 -19.30 -1.81
N TRP A 357 -1.50 -19.55 -1.08
CA TRP A 357 -2.32 -20.76 -1.21
C TRP A 357 -1.50 -22.03 -1.04
N PHE A 358 -0.64 -22.04 -0.02
CA PHE A 358 0.18 -23.20 0.33
C PHE A 358 -0.60 -24.16 1.22
N PHE A 359 -0.39 -25.46 0.95
CA PHE A 359 -0.88 -26.56 1.75
C PHE A 359 0.30 -27.34 2.32
N TYR A 360 0.09 -27.99 3.48
CA TYR A 360 1.16 -28.58 4.27
C TYR A 360 0.90 -30.03 4.65
N GLU A 361 -0.37 -30.43 4.71
CA GLU A 361 -0.85 -31.73 5.09
C GLU A 361 -1.77 -32.28 3.99
N PRO A 362 -2.01 -33.61 3.95
CA PRO A 362 -2.98 -34.15 3.02
C PRO A 362 -4.33 -33.42 3.12
N VAL A 363 -4.88 -33.03 1.98
CA VAL A 363 -6.16 -32.35 1.92
C VAL A 363 -7.09 -33.05 0.95
N THR A 364 -8.36 -33.23 1.35
CA THR A 364 -9.45 -33.60 0.47
C THR A 364 -10.36 -32.38 0.33
N THR A 365 -10.57 -31.94 -0.90
CA THR A 365 -11.46 -30.80 -1.20
C THR A 365 -12.34 -31.13 -2.39
N ASP A 366 -13.46 -30.43 -2.50
CA ASP A 366 -14.40 -30.59 -3.61
C ASP A 366 -14.29 -29.44 -4.60
N PHE A 367 -14.48 -29.80 -5.86
CA PHE A 367 -14.50 -28.88 -6.99
C PHE A 367 -15.83 -29.01 -7.71
N GLN A 368 -16.51 -27.88 -7.93
CA GLN A 368 -17.72 -27.87 -8.74
C GLN A 368 -17.38 -28.12 -10.19
N ILE A 369 -17.82 -29.26 -10.71
CA ILE A 369 -17.58 -29.65 -12.08
C ILE A 369 -18.86 -30.32 -12.56
N ASP A 370 -19.37 -29.88 -13.71
CA ASP A 370 -20.59 -30.48 -14.31
C ASP A 370 -20.38 -31.95 -14.68
N PRO A 371 -21.46 -32.75 -14.74
CA PRO A 371 -21.40 -34.14 -15.22
C PRO A 371 -20.82 -34.23 -16.65
N ASN A 372 -20.15 -35.34 -16.93
CA ASN A 372 -19.53 -35.66 -18.24
C ASN A 372 -18.52 -34.56 -18.69
N THR A 373 -17.86 -33.89 -17.77
CA THR A 373 -16.90 -32.85 -18.08
C THR A 373 -15.46 -33.38 -17.93
N GLU A 374 -14.64 -33.18 -18.94
CA GLU A 374 -13.20 -33.42 -18.83
C GLU A 374 -12.51 -32.32 -18.03
N ALA A 375 -11.69 -32.74 -17.05
CA ALA A 375 -10.95 -31.85 -16.19
C ALA A 375 -9.53 -32.36 -15.96
N VAL A 376 -8.65 -31.46 -15.53
CA VAL A 376 -7.24 -31.72 -15.23
C VAL A 376 -6.92 -31.14 -13.86
N ALA A 377 -6.54 -32.02 -12.94
CA ALA A 377 -5.98 -31.63 -11.66
C ALA A 377 -4.46 -31.55 -11.78
N VAL A 378 -3.87 -30.49 -11.31
CA VAL A 378 -2.43 -30.24 -11.29
C VAL A 378 -1.97 -29.93 -9.87
N ALA A 379 -0.82 -30.45 -9.46
CA ALA A 379 -0.22 -30.17 -8.17
C ALA A 379 1.30 -30.20 -8.25
N ALA A 380 1.95 -29.35 -7.47
CA ALA A 380 3.39 -29.36 -7.32
C ALA A 380 3.77 -29.10 -5.88
N ALA A 381 4.87 -29.71 -5.43
CA ALA A 381 5.42 -29.58 -4.10
C ALA A 381 6.83 -28.98 -4.13
N LYS A 382 7.17 -28.27 -3.06
CA LYS A 382 8.47 -27.68 -2.80
C LYS A 382 9.11 -28.39 -1.59
N ASN A 383 10.40 -28.73 -1.67
CA ASN A 383 11.13 -29.33 -0.58
C ASN A 383 11.65 -28.31 0.43
N ALA A 384 12.34 -28.76 1.47
CA ALA A 384 12.91 -27.90 2.52
C ALA A 384 14.02 -26.95 2.02
N ASN A 385 14.64 -27.24 0.86
CA ASN A 385 15.62 -26.36 0.21
C ASN A 385 14.97 -25.25 -0.65
N GLY A 386 13.64 -25.25 -0.77
CA GLY A 386 12.92 -24.32 -1.63
C GLY A 386 12.85 -24.74 -3.11
N GLU A 387 13.19 -25.98 -3.44
CA GLU A 387 13.19 -26.52 -4.79
C GLU A 387 11.82 -27.11 -5.13
N TRP A 388 11.23 -26.67 -6.24
CA TRP A 388 9.99 -27.22 -6.75
C TRP A 388 10.24 -28.58 -7.45
N GLY A 389 9.46 -29.58 -7.06
CA GLY A 389 9.46 -30.89 -7.72
C GLY A 389 8.65 -30.91 -9.02
N THR A 390 8.59 -32.08 -9.62
CA THR A 390 7.82 -32.29 -10.85
C THR A 390 6.32 -32.08 -10.62
N VAL A 391 5.68 -31.36 -11.55
CA VAL A 391 4.22 -31.18 -11.50
C VAL A 391 3.53 -32.50 -11.75
N CYS A 392 2.67 -32.91 -10.82
CA CYS A 392 1.75 -34.01 -11.00
C CYS A 392 0.52 -33.53 -11.76
N VAL A 393 0.18 -34.21 -12.87
CA VAL A 393 -0.97 -33.88 -13.72
C VAL A 393 -1.87 -35.10 -13.79
N LYS A 394 -3.15 -34.94 -13.44
CA LYS A 394 -4.16 -36.00 -13.52
C LYS A 394 -5.36 -35.53 -14.29
N ARG A 395 -5.53 -36.12 -15.49
CA ARG A 395 -6.71 -35.91 -16.33
C ARG A 395 -7.80 -36.88 -15.92
N PHE A 396 -9.03 -36.43 -15.89
CA PHE A 396 -10.20 -37.25 -15.58
C PHE A 396 -11.46 -36.70 -16.23
N THR A 397 -12.49 -37.55 -16.33
CA THR A 397 -13.83 -37.14 -16.75
C THR A 397 -14.81 -37.42 -15.60
N THR A 398 -15.59 -36.39 -15.23
CA THR A 398 -16.61 -36.58 -14.18
C THR A 398 -17.69 -37.58 -14.66
N PRO A 399 -18.23 -38.39 -13.75
CA PRO A 399 -19.35 -39.28 -14.07
C PRO A 399 -20.56 -38.55 -14.62
N SER A 400 -21.42 -39.28 -15.33
CA SER A 400 -22.73 -38.77 -15.70
C SER A 400 -23.59 -38.48 -14.47
N ALA A 401 -24.52 -37.52 -14.58
CA ALA A 401 -25.48 -37.25 -13.53
C ALA A 401 -26.28 -38.52 -13.18
N THR A 402 -26.02 -39.11 -12.02
CA THR A 402 -26.89 -40.15 -11.48
C THR A 402 -28.06 -39.47 -10.77
N ALA A 403 -29.29 -40.01 -11.02
CA ALA A 403 -30.46 -39.54 -10.27
C ALA A 403 -30.17 -39.59 -8.76
N PRO A 404 -30.60 -38.59 -7.96
CA PRO A 404 -30.29 -38.55 -6.55
C PRO A 404 -30.75 -39.83 -5.87
N ALA A 405 -29.82 -40.65 -5.39
CA ALA A 405 -30.14 -41.70 -4.45
C ALA A 405 -30.76 -41.03 -3.23
N ALA A 406 -31.93 -41.50 -2.79
CA ALA A 406 -32.59 -40.99 -1.59
C ALA A 406 -31.58 -40.94 -0.45
N ALA A 407 -31.39 -39.76 0.11
CA ALA A 407 -30.38 -39.49 1.15
C ALA A 407 -30.55 -40.51 2.30
N PRO A 408 -29.52 -41.29 2.65
CA PRO A 408 -29.54 -42.05 3.88
C PRO A 408 -29.58 -41.02 5.04
N ALA A 409 -30.54 -41.23 5.96
CA ALA A 409 -30.68 -40.43 7.16
C ALA A 409 -29.33 -40.39 7.89
N MET A 410 -28.71 -39.22 7.93
CA MET A 410 -27.45 -39.00 8.65
C MET A 410 -27.66 -39.22 10.14
N LYS A 411 -27.12 -40.32 10.66
CA LYS A 411 -26.88 -40.47 12.09
C LYS A 411 -25.79 -39.47 12.46
N ALA A 412 -26.16 -38.50 13.29
CA ALA A 412 -25.23 -37.57 13.89
C ALA A 412 -24.27 -38.37 14.80
N ASN A 413 -23.08 -38.66 14.29
CA ASN A 413 -21.89 -38.98 15.10
C ASN A 413 -20.68 -39.10 14.16
N ALA A 414 -19.89 -38.04 14.12
CA ALA A 414 -18.42 -38.08 14.05
C ALA A 414 -17.90 -36.65 14.11
N LYS A 415 -17.11 -36.39 15.10
CA LYS A 415 -16.15 -35.26 15.06
C LYS A 415 -15.11 -35.57 13.98
N THR A 416 -15.43 -35.26 12.75
CA THR A 416 -14.44 -35.13 11.70
C THR A 416 -14.22 -33.63 11.52
N GLY A 417 -12.98 -33.23 11.79
CA GLY A 417 -12.57 -31.84 11.63
C GLY A 417 -12.90 -31.37 10.22
N PHE A 418 -13.88 -30.52 10.12
CA PHE A 418 -14.09 -29.70 8.97
C PHE A 418 -12.80 -28.94 8.73
N VAL A 419 -12.09 -29.25 7.65
CA VAL A 419 -11.18 -28.27 7.05
C VAL A 419 -12.10 -27.26 6.38
N ALA A 420 -12.71 -26.42 7.23
CA ALA A 420 -13.23 -25.14 6.76
C ALA A 420 -12.14 -24.50 5.92
N ARG A 421 -12.53 -23.93 4.79
CA ARG A 421 -11.72 -22.98 4.02
C ARG A 421 -10.68 -22.38 4.92
N GLN A 422 -9.44 -22.85 4.86
CA GLN A 422 -8.32 -22.08 5.36
C GLN A 422 -8.21 -20.86 4.40
N ARG A 423 -9.07 -19.88 4.61
CA ARG A 423 -8.60 -18.53 4.40
C ARG A 423 -7.37 -18.44 5.29
N HIS A 424 -6.20 -18.33 4.69
CA HIS A 424 -5.07 -17.78 5.39
C HIS A 424 -5.52 -16.36 5.75
N ASN A 425 -6.24 -16.27 6.84
CA ASN A 425 -6.47 -15.03 7.50
C ASN A 425 -5.13 -14.64 8.13
N PHE A 426 -4.25 -14.02 7.33
CA PHE A 426 -3.81 -12.74 7.81
C PHE A 426 -5.11 -11.96 7.99
N THR A 427 -5.72 -12.07 9.14
CA THR A 427 -6.70 -11.11 9.56
C THR A 427 -5.93 -9.87 9.95
N VAL A 428 -5.40 -9.20 8.92
CA VAL A 428 -5.43 -7.75 8.96
C VAL A 428 -6.94 -7.50 9.05
N THR A 429 -7.41 -7.21 10.25
CA THR A 429 -8.73 -6.66 10.44
C THR A 429 -8.66 -5.32 9.73
N MET A 430 -9.04 -5.32 8.43
CA MET A 430 -9.19 -4.07 7.69
C MET A 430 -10.20 -3.28 8.51
N PRO A 431 -9.85 -2.12 9.05
CA PRO A 431 -10.85 -1.21 9.57
C PRO A 431 -11.83 -1.01 8.43
N GLN A 432 -13.12 -1.24 8.66
CA GLN A 432 -14.15 -0.95 7.67
C GLN A 432 -13.82 0.43 7.09
N ALA A 433 -13.84 0.54 5.77
CA ALA A 433 -13.62 1.78 5.05
C ALA A 433 -14.64 2.82 5.50
N GLY A 434 -14.41 3.39 6.68
CA GLY A 434 -15.01 4.62 7.11
C GLY A 434 -14.40 5.70 6.24
N ARG A 435 -15.24 6.42 5.52
CA ARG A 435 -15.01 7.63 4.72
C ARG A 435 -13.54 8.06 4.73
N LEU A 436 -12.91 8.01 3.55
CA LEU A 436 -11.58 8.59 3.30
C LEU A 436 -11.42 9.83 4.18
N PRO A 437 -10.44 9.89 5.09
CA PRO A 437 -10.19 11.10 5.84
C PRO A 437 -9.93 12.18 4.81
N LYS A 438 -10.72 13.25 4.85
CA LYS A 438 -10.38 14.47 4.13
C LYS A 438 -8.98 14.80 4.59
N PHE A 439 -8.02 14.79 3.65
CA PHE A 439 -6.65 15.21 3.90
C PHE A 439 -6.71 16.50 4.70
N GLY A 440 -6.35 16.43 5.98
CA GLY A 440 -6.19 17.62 6.79
C GLY A 440 -5.15 18.47 6.12
N LYS A 441 -5.51 19.69 5.73
CA LYS A 441 -4.53 20.65 5.26
C LYS A 441 -3.47 20.73 6.33
N VAL A 442 -2.27 20.23 6.04
CA VAL A 442 -1.09 20.64 6.77
C VAL A 442 -0.97 22.12 6.47
N SER A 443 -1.34 22.97 7.41
CA SER A 443 -1.13 24.40 7.28
C SER A 443 0.36 24.65 7.47
N THR A 444 1.11 24.49 6.40
CA THR A 444 2.52 24.86 6.36
C THR A 444 2.60 26.38 6.32
N GLY A 445 2.86 27.01 7.46
CA GLY A 445 3.32 28.38 7.48
C GLY A 445 4.74 28.40 6.94
N VAL A 446 4.92 28.90 5.72
CA VAL A 446 6.25 29.11 5.14
C VAL A 446 6.67 30.55 5.44
N ILE A 447 7.81 30.73 6.10
CA ILE A 447 8.40 32.03 6.35
C ILE A 447 9.64 32.16 5.46
N MET A 448 9.64 33.16 4.59
CA MET A 448 10.85 33.59 3.88
C MET A 448 11.78 34.28 4.87
N LYS A 449 13.03 33.90 4.89
CA LYS A 449 14.13 34.62 5.57
C LYS A 449 14.92 35.42 4.57
#